data_f858ab0f95aa29650c1f895a1132f2d4
#
_entry.id   f858ab0f95aa29650c1f895a1132f2d4
#
_cell.length_a   1.000
_cell.length_b   1.000
_cell.length_c   1.000
_cell.angle_alpha   90.00
_cell.angle_beta   90.00
_cell.angle_gamma   90.00
#
_symmetry.space_group_name_H-M   'P 1'
#
loop_
_entity.id
_entity.type
_entity.pdbx_description
1 polymer ?
#
loop_
_entity_poly.entity_id
_entity_poly.type
_entity_poly.pdbx_seq_one_letter_code
_entity_poly.pdbx_strand_id
1 'polypeptide(L)'
;MAVLRVILGIVAGFGIAFGSLYLIVHFAFNANNSAALLAALIGGLIGGVYSAVALGRGIYSVAPLSIVGYVLDMSWSLLNTAAALLVWLPACMIAGGNFLDPDDKSRRSGTFVYQENPRGGGYDATTIGTVIAGGWSSHEEVHVWQARMFGPLYLPLYGLSLLLNMLFRLCTGKTEEIAKQAYYRVCFEDWAYSAGSTSGENINWGGWILWFFLSLIYASCVVLIVVGAFAGIVLLSILAAVGLIAYSLIRTFTPTTG
;
A
#
# COMPACT_ATOMS: atom_id res chain seq x y z
N MET A 1 -9.24 8.99 29.40
CA MET A 1 -9.71 8.62 28.06
C MET A 1 -8.62 7.99 27.17
N ALA A 2 -7.37 8.48 27.17
CA ALA A 2 -6.28 7.88 26.36
C ALA A 2 -6.00 6.41 26.68
N VAL A 3 -5.89 6.04 27.95
CA VAL A 3 -5.64 4.64 28.38
C VAL A 3 -6.73 3.69 27.88
N LEU A 4 -7.99 4.10 27.98
CA LEU A 4 -9.10 3.28 27.48
C LEU A 4 -9.01 3.05 25.96
N ARG A 5 -8.65 4.08 25.17
CA ARG A 5 -8.45 3.94 23.73
C ARG A 5 -7.32 2.97 23.41
N VAL A 6 -6.22 3.01 24.15
CA VAL A 6 -5.10 2.07 23.99
C VAL A 6 -5.55 0.65 24.27
N ILE A 7 -6.24 0.40 25.39
CA ILE A 7 -6.73 -0.93 25.75
C ILE A 7 -7.71 -1.46 24.70
N LEU A 8 -8.70 -0.64 24.31
CA LEU A 8 -9.65 -1.01 23.25
C LEU A 8 -8.93 -1.27 21.93
N GLY A 9 -7.89 -0.49 21.62
CA GLY A 9 -7.05 -0.69 20.45
C GLY A 9 -6.37 -2.06 20.47
N ILE A 10 -5.72 -2.42 21.57
CA ILE A 10 -5.07 -3.72 21.70
C ILE A 10 -6.07 -4.84 21.47
N VAL A 11 -7.21 -4.81 22.17
CA VAL A 11 -8.21 -5.88 22.08
C VAL A 11 -8.82 -5.98 20.68
N ALA A 12 -9.24 -4.85 20.10
CA ALA A 12 -9.87 -4.82 18.78
C ALA A 12 -8.88 -5.18 17.67
N GLY A 13 -7.69 -4.57 17.67
CA GLY A 13 -6.66 -4.84 16.67
C GLY A 13 -6.15 -6.26 16.72
N PHE A 14 -5.89 -6.79 17.92
CA PHE A 14 -5.52 -8.19 18.11
C PHE A 14 -6.63 -9.10 17.59
N GLY A 15 -7.87 -8.90 18.03
CA GLY A 15 -8.99 -9.77 17.66
C GLY A 15 -9.26 -9.82 16.16
N ILE A 16 -9.28 -8.65 15.49
CA ILE A 16 -9.52 -8.58 14.04
C ILE A 16 -8.35 -9.24 13.28
N ALA A 17 -7.10 -8.89 13.60
CA ALA A 17 -5.94 -9.43 12.90
C ALA A 17 -5.76 -10.93 13.14
N PHE A 18 -5.94 -11.39 14.37
CA PHE A 18 -5.92 -12.81 14.72
C PHE A 18 -6.98 -13.60 13.94
N GLY A 19 -8.24 -13.16 14.02
CA GLY A 19 -9.35 -13.85 13.35
C GLY A 19 -9.17 -13.87 11.83
N SER A 20 -8.81 -12.76 11.24
CA SER A 20 -8.61 -12.63 9.79
C SER A 20 -7.48 -13.53 9.29
N LEU A 21 -6.30 -13.51 9.93
CA LEU A 21 -5.18 -14.36 9.52
C LEU A 21 -5.46 -15.83 9.77
N TYR A 22 -6.12 -16.20 10.87
CA TYR A 22 -6.53 -17.58 11.08
C TYR A 22 -7.38 -18.08 9.93
N LEU A 23 -8.44 -17.32 9.57
CA LEU A 23 -9.35 -17.71 8.48
C LEU A 23 -8.62 -17.78 7.13
N ILE A 24 -7.80 -16.78 6.79
CA ILE A 24 -7.05 -16.76 5.53
C ILE A 24 -6.09 -17.95 5.46
N VAL A 25 -5.27 -18.17 6.48
CA VAL A 25 -4.23 -19.22 6.45
C VAL A 25 -4.87 -20.61 6.49
N HIS A 26 -5.88 -20.78 7.32
CA HIS A 26 -6.55 -22.07 7.42
C HIS A 26 -7.37 -22.43 6.18
N PHE A 27 -8.23 -21.53 5.71
CA PHE A 27 -9.17 -21.84 4.62
C PHE A 27 -8.63 -21.53 3.22
N ALA A 28 -7.94 -20.39 3.02
CA ALA A 28 -7.44 -20.03 1.70
C ALA A 28 -6.15 -20.79 1.32
N PHE A 29 -5.27 -21.04 2.30
CA PHE A 29 -4.02 -21.78 2.08
C PHE A 29 -4.10 -23.25 2.54
N ASN A 30 -5.24 -23.71 3.02
CA ASN A 30 -5.47 -25.08 3.51
C ASN A 30 -4.37 -25.54 4.52
N ALA A 31 -3.90 -24.60 5.35
CA ALA A 31 -2.89 -24.90 6.34
C ALA A 31 -3.48 -25.65 7.54
N ASN A 32 -2.66 -26.47 8.20
CA ASN A 32 -3.08 -27.12 9.44
C ASN A 32 -3.35 -26.09 10.56
N ASN A 33 -4.12 -26.52 11.57
CA ASN A 33 -4.52 -25.64 12.68
C ASN A 33 -3.33 -24.99 13.40
N SER A 34 -2.23 -25.70 13.59
CA SER A 34 -1.07 -25.17 14.31
C SER A 34 -0.40 -24.04 13.53
N ALA A 35 -0.25 -24.17 12.22
CA ALA A 35 0.30 -23.12 11.35
C ALA A 35 -0.65 -21.90 11.29
N ALA A 36 -1.96 -22.15 11.16
CA ALA A 36 -2.96 -21.10 11.16
C ALA A 36 -2.99 -20.34 12.50
N LEU A 37 -2.93 -21.03 13.62
CA LEU A 37 -2.85 -20.41 14.96
C LEU A 37 -1.56 -19.61 15.15
N LEU A 38 -0.41 -20.11 14.70
CA LEU A 38 0.86 -19.36 14.80
C LEU A 38 0.79 -18.08 13.97
N ALA A 39 0.33 -18.14 12.73
CA ALA A 39 0.14 -16.98 11.89
C ALA A 39 -0.83 -15.97 12.51
N ALA A 40 -1.95 -16.45 13.05
CA ALA A 40 -2.96 -15.66 13.73
C ALA A 40 -2.40 -14.95 14.98
N LEU A 41 -1.59 -15.64 15.80
CA LEU A 41 -0.94 -15.05 16.96
C LEU A 41 0.02 -13.92 16.56
N ILE A 42 0.87 -14.16 15.55
CA ILE A 42 1.79 -13.14 15.05
C ILE A 42 1.00 -11.93 14.52
N GLY A 43 -0.02 -12.16 13.70
CA GLY A 43 -0.86 -11.08 13.17
C GLY A 43 -1.62 -10.34 14.27
N GLY A 44 -2.16 -11.06 15.23
CA GLY A 44 -2.83 -10.49 16.39
C GLY A 44 -1.91 -9.56 17.20
N LEU A 45 -0.66 -9.98 17.44
CA LEU A 45 0.34 -9.14 18.11
C LEU A 45 0.64 -7.86 17.31
N ILE A 46 0.88 -7.99 16.00
CA ILE A 46 1.13 -6.82 15.12
C ILE A 46 -0.09 -5.88 15.14
N GLY A 47 -1.29 -6.42 14.92
CA GLY A 47 -2.53 -5.65 14.91
C GLY A 47 -2.82 -4.98 16.27
N GLY A 48 -2.59 -5.68 17.37
CA GLY A 48 -2.74 -5.14 18.72
C GLY A 48 -1.80 -3.98 18.99
N VAL A 49 -0.50 -4.13 18.69
CA VAL A 49 0.51 -3.07 18.87
C VAL A 49 0.21 -1.88 17.97
N TYR A 50 -0.05 -2.11 16.68
CA TYR A 50 -0.41 -1.03 15.77
C TYR A 50 -1.64 -0.26 16.26
N SER A 51 -2.72 -0.97 16.60
CA SER A 51 -3.95 -0.34 17.06
C SER A 51 -3.79 0.42 18.37
N ALA A 52 -2.96 -0.09 19.29
CA ALA A 52 -2.64 0.63 20.54
C ALA A 52 -2.02 2.00 20.22
N VAL A 53 -1.04 2.03 19.31
CA VAL A 53 -0.39 3.28 18.89
C VAL A 53 -1.38 4.16 18.12
N ALA A 54 -2.08 3.62 17.15
CA ALA A 54 -2.96 4.37 16.26
C ALA A 54 -4.15 5.00 17.00
N LEU A 55 -4.87 4.22 17.81
CA LEU A 55 -5.99 4.74 18.61
C LEU A 55 -5.52 5.60 19.79
N GLY A 56 -4.37 5.28 20.37
CA GLY A 56 -3.75 6.12 21.41
C GLY A 56 -3.40 7.52 20.88
N ARG A 57 -2.95 7.62 19.65
CA ARG A 57 -2.65 8.88 18.94
C ARG A 57 -3.88 9.53 18.30
N GLY A 58 -5.04 8.86 18.28
CA GLY A 58 -6.26 9.38 17.66
C GLY A 58 -6.22 9.45 16.14
N ILE A 59 -5.48 8.53 15.51
CA ILE A 59 -5.33 8.43 14.04
C ILE A 59 -6.67 8.09 13.38
N TYR A 60 -7.44 7.18 13.99
CA TYR A 60 -8.76 6.82 13.47
C TYR A 60 -9.88 7.60 14.17
N SER A 61 -10.91 7.93 13.41
CA SER A 61 -12.13 8.57 13.86
C SER A 61 -13.33 7.61 13.72
N VAL A 62 -14.49 8.04 14.20
CA VAL A 62 -15.76 7.31 14.02
C VAL A 62 -16.38 7.53 12.64
N ALA A 63 -15.73 8.26 11.74
CA ALA A 63 -16.21 8.45 10.38
C ALA A 63 -16.20 7.10 9.61
N PRO A 64 -17.21 6.83 8.77
CA PRO A 64 -17.33 5.52 8.09
C PRO A 64 -16.07 5.09 7.34
N LEU A 65 -15.44 5.99 6.59
CA LEU A 65 -14.19 5.68 5.86
C LEU A 65 -13.03 5.33 6.80
N SER A 66 -12.93 6.00 7.95
CA SER A 66 -11.90 5.71 8.95
C SER A 66 -12.10 4.34 9.57
N ILE A 67 -13.36 3.96 9.86
CA ILE A 67 -13.70 2.62 10.38
C ILE A 67 -13.37 1.55 9.34
N VAL A 68 -13.78 1.75 8.08
CA VAL A 68 -13.45 0.82 6.98
C VAL A 68 -11.93 0.69 6.83
N GLY A 69 -11.20 1.82 6.83
CA GLY A 69 -9.74 1.81 6.79
C GLY A 69 -9.13 1.00 7.93
N TYR A 70 -9.60 1.22 9.17
CA TYR A 70 -9.13 0.47 10.34
C TYR A 70 -9.33 -1.05 10.19
N VAL A 71 -10.53 -1.47 9.77
CA VAL A 71 -10.81 -2.90 9.57
C VAL A 71 -9.92 -3.50 8.49
N LEU A 72 -9.74 -2.80 7.37
CA LEU A 72 -8.85 -3.25 6.29
C LEU A 72 -7.39 -3.33 6.75
N ASP A 73 -6.91 -2.34 7.51
CA ASP A 73 -5.54 -2.30 8.01
C ASP A 73 -5.24 -3.43 9.01
N MET A 74 -6.27 -3.86 9.77
CA MET A 74 -6.17 -4.98 10.71
C MET A 74 -6.47 -6.36 10.10
N SER A 75 -6.85 -6.42 8.84
CA SER A 75 -7.23 -7.68 8.19
C SER A 75 -6.50 -7.87 6.85
N TRP A 76 -7.14 -7.49 5.78
CA TRP A 76 -6.66 -7.67 4.41
C TRP A 76 -5.34 -6.94 4.11
N SER A 77 -5.15 -5.72 4.63
CA SER A 77 -3.95 -4.91 4.45
C SER A 77 -2.91 -5.06 5.57
N LEU A 78 -3.05 -6.06 6.43
CA LEU A 78 -2.20 -6.24 7.62
C LEU A 78 -0.70 -6.33 7.27
N LEU A 79 -0.34 -6.89 6.11
CA LEU A 79 1.06 -6.95 5.66
C LEU A 79 1.63 -5.55 5.41
N ASN A 80 0.86 -4.66 4.78
CA ASN A 80 1.27 -3.27 4.57
C ASN A 80 1.33 -2.50 5.89
N THR A 81 0.39 -2.78 6.80
CA THR A 81 0.38 -2.22 8.16
C THR A 81 1.61 -2.69 8.96
N ALA A 82 1.99 -3.96 8.83
CA ALA A 82 3.21 -4.49 9.43
C ALA A 82 4.47 -3.82 8.85
N ALA A 83 4.56 -3.65 7.54
CA ALA A 83 5.67 -2.95 6.90
C ALA A 83 5.75 -1.49 7.36
N ALA A 84 4.61 -0.81 7.49
CA ALA A 84 4.53 0.54 8.03
C ALA A 84 5.02 0.60 9.48
N LEU A 85 4.54 -0.30 10.34
CA LEU A 85 4.86 -0.32 11.77
C LEU A 85 6.31 -0.72 12.05
N LEU A 86 6.79 -1.77 11.37
CA LEU A 86 8.07 -2.40 11.72
C LEU A 86 9.26 -1.80 10.97
N VAL A 87 9.02 -1.17 9.83
CA VAL A 87 10.09 -0.64 8.97
C VAL A 87 9.98 0.88 8.82
N TRP A 88 8.83 1.36 8.32
CA TRP A 88 8.74 2.74 7.89
C TRP A 88 8.60 3.73 9.05
N LEU A 89 7.77 3.43 10.02
CA LEU A 89 7.60 4.26 11.22
C LEU A 89 8.91 4.41 12.01
N PRO A 90 9.67 3.33 12.31
CA PRO A 90 11.00 3.48 12.90
C PRO A 90 11.96 4.29 12.03
N ALA A 91 11.94 4.12 10.71
CA ALA A 91 12.79 4.91 9.80
C ALA A 91 12.46 6.42 9.90
N CYS A 92 11.18 6.79 9.93
CA CYS A 92 10.75 8.17 10.14
C CYS A 92 11.22 8.74 11.48
N MET A 93 11.12 7.94 12.55
CA MET A 93 11.57 8.34 13.89
C MET A 93 13.09 8.52 13.96
N ILE A 94 13.88 7.60 13.36
CA ILE A 94 15.34 7.68 13.32
C ILE A 94 15.81 8.87 12.48
N ALA A 95 15.13 9.18 11.39
CA ALA A 95 15.43 10.35 10.57
C ALA A 95 15.14 11.69 11.26
N GLY A 96 14.66 11.66 12.51
CA GLY A 96 14.33 12.86 13.28
C GLY A 96 13.01 13.49 12.85
N GLY A 97 12.17 12.75 12.14
CA GLY A 97 10.88 13.23 11.67
C GLY A 97 9.93 13.56 12.82
N ASN A 98 9.37 14.76 12.79
CA ASN A 98 8.34 15.15 13.73
C ASN A 98 7.01 14.54 13.31
N PHE A 99 6.39 13.80 14.23
CA PHE A 99 5.03 13.34 14.06
C PHE A 99 4.07 14.53 14.10
N LEU A 100 3.28 14.71 13.05
CA LEU A 100 2.26 15.75 13.00
C LEU A 100 1.01 15.28 13.75
N ASP A 101 0.44 16.17 14.56
CA ASP A 101 -0.81 15.86 15.25
C ASP A 101 -1.92 15.55 14.22
N PRO A 102 -2.72 14.50 14.45
CA PRO A 102 -3.75 14.12 13.51
C PRO A 102 -4.77 15.24 13.29
N ASP A 103 -4.87 15.70 12.06
CA ASP A 103 -5.90 16.61 11.58
C ASP A 103 -7.14 15.84 11.06
N ASP A 104 -8.15 16.54 10.57
CA ASP A 104 -9.37 15.92 10.07
C ASP A 104 -9.11 15.05 8.81
N LYS A 105 -8.10 15.41 8.01
CA LYS A 105 -7.74 14.67 6.79
C LYS A 105 -7.07 13.34 7.15
N SER A 106 -6.03 13.39 7.99
CA SER A 106 -5.32 12.20 8.46
C SER A 106 -6.22 11.27 9.28
N ARG A 107 -7.15 11.83 10.09
CA ARG A 107 -8.13 11.03 10.84
C ARG A 107 -9.18 10.39 9.95
N ARG A 108 -9.59 11.05 8.86
CA ARG A 108 -10.52 10.48 7.89
C ARG A 108 -9.91 9.30 7.16
N SER A 109 -8.66 9.42 6.76
CA SER A 109 -7.92 8.36 6.08
C SER A 109 -7.26 7.36 7.03
N GLY A 110 -7.15 7.65 8.32
CA GLY A 110 -6.49 6.77 9.28
C GLY A 110 -4.98 6.66 9.01
N THR A 111 -4.29 7.82 8.92
CA THR A 111 -2.88 7.88 8.54
C THR A 111 -2.01 8.51 9.62
N PHE A 112 -0.80 8.00 9.79
CA PHE A 112 0.28 8.67 10.49
C PHE A 112 0.97 9.61 9.52
N VAL A 113 1.18 10.87 9.90
CA VAL A 113 1.86 11.85 9.06
C VAL A 113 3.10 12.35 9.77
N TYR A 114 4.24 12.27 9.09
CA TYR A 114 5.52 12.80 9.54
C TYR A 114 5.94 13.95 8.63
N GLN A 115 6.54 14.99 9.23
CA GLN A 115 7.00 16.16 8.50
C GLN A 115 8.19 15.83 7.60
N GLU A 116 9.14 15.05 8.12
CA GLU A 116 10.36 14.70 7.41
C GLU A 116 10.22 13.40 6.63
N ASN A 117 10.86 13.33 5.44
CA ASN A 117 10.92 12.11 4.64
C ASN A 117 12.31 11.45 4.78
N PRO A 118 12.41 10.26 5.38
CA PRO A 118 13.69 9.58 5.58
C PRO A 118 14.40 9.18 4.27
N ARG A 119 13.68 9.09 3.14
CA ARG A 119 14.30 8.83 1.84
C ARG A 119 15.18 9.96 1.35
N GLY A 120 14.87 11.21 1.70
CA GLY A 120 15.60 12.38 1.19
C GLY A 120 15.63 12.43 -0.35
N GLY A 121 16.65 13.10 -0.90
CA GLY A 121 17.04 12.92 -2.31
C GLY A 121 16.03 13.37 -3.38
N GLY A 122 15.14 14.32 -3.06
CA GLY A 122 14.21 14.88 -4.04
C GLY A 122 12.85 14.17 -4.12
N TYR A 123 12.53 13.35 -3.14
CA TYR A 123 11.16 12.86 -2.92
C TYR A 123 10.50 13.75 -1.86
N ASP A 124 9.42 14.43 -2.26
CA ASP A 124 8.71 15.34 -1.36
C ASP A 124 7.99 14.56 -0.26
N ALA A 125 7.32 13.48 -0.60
CA ALA A 125 6.66 12.58 0.33
C ALA A 125 6.82 11.11 -0.07
N THR A 126 6.53 10.20 0.85
CA THR A 126 6.54 8.74 0.61
C THR A 126 5.59 8.06 1.56
N THR A 127 4.75 7.18 1.02
CA THR A 127 3.78 6.40 1.79
C THR A 127 4.13 4.91 1.80
N ILE A 128 4.14 4.30 2.98
CA ILE A 128 4.12 2.84 3.14
C ILE A 128 2.99 2.47 4.09
N GLY A 129 2.03 1.69 3.59
CA GLY A 129 0.82 1.33 4.33
C GLY A 129 0.05 2.56 4.79
N THR A 130 0.00 2.78 6.09
CA THR A 130 -0.73 3.89 6.70
C THR A 130 0.17 5.03 7.18
N VAL A 131 1.46 5.01 6.87
CA VAL A 131 2.43 6.02 7.31
C VAL A 131 2.91 6.85 6.12
N ILE A 132 2.64 8.13 6.16
CA ILE A 132 3.06 9.16 5.20
C ILE A 132 4.22 9.94 5.82
N ALA A 133 5.33 10.05 5.11
CA ALA A 133 6.47 10.88 5.47
C ALA A 133 6.69 11.98 4.42
N GLY A 134 6.98 13.20 4.84
CA GLY A 134 7.09 14.39 3.98
C GLY A 134 5.82 15.25 3.94
N GLY A 135 4.89 15.01 4.85
CA GLY A 135 3.62 15.73 4.91
C GLY A 135 2.47 15.05 4.15
N TRP A 136 1.26 15.41 4.51
CA TRP A 136 0.07 14.88 3.89
C TRP A 136 -0.22 15.55 2.54
N SER A 137 -0.61 14.74 1.56
CA SER A 137 -1.21 15.21 0.31
C SER A 137 -2.29 14.24 -0.16
N SER A 138 -3.19 14.65 -1.04
CA SER A 138 -4.18 13.74 -1.62
C SER A 138 -3.54 12.65 -2.49
N HIS A 139 -2.37 12.90 -3.08
CA HIS A 139 -1.56 11.91 -3.78
C HIS A 139 -1.14 10.77 -2.83
N GLU A 140 -0.58 11.12 -1.67
CA GLU A 140 -0.15 10.14 -0.67
C GLU A 140 -1.34 9.39 -0.05
N GLU A 141 -2.48 10.06 0.15
CA GLU A 141 -3.71 9.40 0.61
C GLU A 141 -4.19 8.33 -0.39
N VAL A 142 -4.02 8.56 -1.70
CA VAL A 142 -4.33 7.53 -2.71
C VAL A 142 -3.49 6.28 -2.50
N HIS A 143 -2.20 6.39 -2.20
CA HIS A 143 -1.34 5.23 -1.91
C HIS A 143 -1.81 4.44 -0.68
N VAL A 144 -2.31 5.11 0.35
CA VAL A 144 -2.91 4.44 1.52
C VAL A 144 -4.11 3.60 1.08
N TRP A 145 -4.99 4.15 0.25
CA TRP A 145 -6.16 3.42 -0.25
C TRP A 145 -5.79 2.31 -1.23
N GLN A 146 -4.76 2.48 -2.05
CA GLN A 146 -4.22 1.41 -2.89
C GLN A 146 -3.72 0.23 -2.04
N ALA A 147 -2.95 0.51 -0.98
CA ALA A 147 -2.48 -0.52 -0.05
C ALA A 147 -3.64 -1.28 0.60
N ARG A 148 -4.73 -0.59 0.99
CA ARG A 148 -5.94 -1.20 1.54
C ARG A 148 -6.70 -2.04 0.53
N MET A 149 -6.78 -1.61 -0.72
CA MET A 149 -7.53 -2.32 -1.76
C MET A 149 -6.81 -3.58 -2.23
N PHE A 150 -5.52 -3.46 -2.51
CA PHE A 150 -4.72 -4.59 -3.00
C PHE A 150 -4.18 -5.46 -1.87
N GLY A 151 -4.24 -5.00 -0.62
CA GLY A 151 -3.82 -5.76 0.55
C GLY A 151 -2.41 -6.33 0.40
N PRO A 152 -2.20 -7.65 0.65
CA PRO A 152 -0.88 -8.25 0.60
C PRO A 152 -0.23 -8.23 -0.78
N LEU A 153 -1.00 -7.97 -1.83
CA LEU A 153 -0.49 -7.90 -3.20
C LEU A 153 0.08 -6.52 -3.57
N TYR A 154 -0.22 -5.47 -2.80
CA TYR A 154 0.18 -4.10 -3.14
C TYR A 154 1.69 -3.95 -3.33
N LEU A 155 2.47 -4.28 -2.31
CA LEU A 155 3.94 -4.14 -2.36
C LEU A 155 4.58 -5.02 -3.44
N PRO A 156 4.22 -6.31 -3.60
CA PRO A 156 4.70 -7.14 -4.70
C PRO A 156 4.35 -6.58 -6.09
N LEU A 157 3.13 -6.11 -6.30
CA LEU A 157 2.71 -5.54 -7.58
C LEU A 157 3.42 -4.23 -7.89
N TYR A 158 3.59 -3.37 -6.88
CA TYR A 158 4.35 -2.14 -6.99
C TYR A 158 5.81 -2.42 -7.39
N GLY A 159 6.46 -3.32 -6.66
CA GLY A 159 7.85 -3.72 -6.93
C GLY A 159 8.02 -4.35 -8.32
N LEU A 160 7.09 -5.20 -8.75
CA LEU A 160 7.11 -5.81 -10.08
C LEU A 160 6.94 -4.76 -11.18
N SER A 161 6.01 -3.81 -11.02
CA SER A 161 5.82 -2.70 -11.97
C SER A 161 7.09 -1.85 -12.09
N LEU A 162 7.72 -1.52 -10.95
CA LEU A 162 8.99 -0.80 -10.94
C LEU A 162 10.10 -1.57 -11.67
N LEU A 163 10.25 -2.86 -11.38
CA LEU A 163 11.26 -3.72 -12.00
C LEU A 163 11.06 -3.82 -13.51
N LEU A 164 9.84 -4.06 -13.97
CA LEU A 164 9.51 -4.10 -15.40
C LEU A 164 9.86 -2.79 -16.09
N ASN A 165 9.50 -1.64 -15.50
CA ASN A 165 9.83 -0.34 -16.07
C ASN A 165 11.35 -0.11 -16.14
N MET A 166 12.10 -0.53 -15.11
CA MET A 166 13.58 -0.47 -15.14
C MET A 166 14.16 -1.35 -16.27
N LEU A 167 13.69 -2.59 -16.40
CA LEU A 167 14.14 -3.52 -17.44
C LEU A 167 13.86 -2.97 -18.84
N PHE A 168 12.65 -2.42 -19.07
CA PHE A 168 12.33 -1.79 -20.38
C PHE A 168 13.20 -0.59 -20.69
N ARG A 169 13.50 0.25 -19.71
CA ARG A 169 14.42 1.38 -19.91
C ARG A 169 15.82 0.91 -20.25
N LEU A 170 16.33 -0.13 -19.57
CA LEU A 170 17.61 -0.76 -19.90
C LEU A 170 17.62 -1.31 -21.34
N CYS A 171 16.60 -2.08 -21.72
CA CYS A 171 16.49 -2.67 -23.05
C CYS A 171 16.37 -1.62 -24.18
N THR A 172 15.82 -0.43 -23.88
CA THR A 172 15.64 0.66 -24.85
C THR A 172 16.78 1.69 -24.81
N GLY A 173 17.83 1.45 -24.05
CA GLY A 173 18.98 2.35 -23.92
C GLY A 173 18.69 3.66 -23.16
N LYS A 174 17.52 3.78 -22.51
CA LYS A 174 17.11 4.96 -21.72
C LYS A 174 17.61 4.82 -20.28
N THR A 175 18.92 4.90 -20.08
CA THR A 175 19.54 4.63 -18.76
C THR A 175 19.65 5.84 -17.86
N GLU A 176 19.42 7.04 -18.37
CA GLU A 176 19.48 8.27 -17.58
C GLU A 176 18.41 8.26 -16.49
N GLU A 177 18.82 8.50 -15.24
CA GLU A 177 17.95 8.49 -14.04
C GLU A 177 17.00 7.28 -13.98
N ILE A 178 17.48 6.11 -14.38
CA ILE A 178 16.64 4.93 -14.65
C ILE A 178 15.66 4.61 -13.51
N ALA A 179 16.12 4.64 -12.26
CA ALA A 179 15.28 4.30 -11.11
C ALA A 179 14.18 5.34 -10.89
N LYS A 180 14.51 6.63 -10.98
CA LYS A 180 13.58 7.75 -10.82
C LYS A 180 12.53 7.75 -11.92
N GLN A 181 12.98 7.62 -13.17
CA GLN A 181 12.09 7.57 -14.32
C GLN A 181 11.22 6.30 -14.37
N ALA A 182 11.73 5.16 -13.92
CA ALA A 182 10.94 3.94 -13.79
C ALA A 182 9.89 4.08 -12.68
N TYR A 183 10.22 4.73 -11.57
CA TYR A 183 9.31 5.03 -10.47
C TYR A 183 8.09 5.83 -10.95
N TYR A 184 8.30 6.95 -11.66
CA TYR A 184 7.19 7.77 -12.18
C TYR A 184 6.29 7.05 -13.21
N ARG A 185 6.67 5.84 -13.64
CA ARG A 185 5.90 5.01 -14.58
C ARG A 185 5.29 3.77 -13.94
N VAL A 186 5.37 3.65 -12.62
CA VAL A 186 4.64 2.62 -11.88
C VAL A 186 3.15 2.91 -12.01
N CYS A 187 2.33 1.90 -12.33
CA CYS A 187 0.90 2.10 -12.53
C CYS A 187 0.18 2.68 -11.31
N PHE A 188 0.68 2.40 -10.11
CA PHE A 188 0.15 2.96 -8.87
C PHE A 188 0.49 4.44 -8.70
N GLU A 189 1.66 4.89 -9.21
CA GLU A 189 2.02 6.30 -9.27
C GLU A 189 1.15 7.04 -10.30
N ASP A 190 0.98 6.49 -11.51
CA ASP A 190 0.06 7.06 -12.50
C ASP A 190 -1.36 7.23 -11.95
N TRP A 191 -1.84 6.26 -11.18
CA TRP A 191 -3.11 6.38 -10.47
C TRP A 191 -3.08 7.51 -9.44
N ALA A 192 -2.05 7.57 -8.58
CA ALA A 192 -1.95 8.57 -7.55
C ALA A 192 -1.86 9.99 -8.14
N TYR A 193 -1.09 10.19 -9.22
CA TYR A 193 -1.04 11.47 -9.94
C TYR A 193 -2.35 11.84 -10.65
N SER A 194 -3.12 10.84 -11.11
CA SER A 194 -4.41 11.08 -11.77
C SER A 194 -5.54 11.39 -10.79
N ALA A 195 -5.53 10.75 -9.64
CA ALA A 195 -6.60 10.86 -8.64
C ALA A 195 -6.31 11.87 -7.53
N GLY A 196 -5.04 12.11 -7.23
CA GLY A 196 -4.58 13.04 -6.21
C GLY A 196 -3.72 14.16 -6.80
N SER A 197 -3.28 15.06 -5.93
CA SER A 197 -2.33 16.12 -6.27
C SER A 197 -1.33 16.26 -5.15
N THR A 198 -0.09 16.53 -5.48
CA THR A 198 0.97 16.81 -4.50
C THR A 198 0.74 18.10 -3.72
N SER A 199 -0.05 19.02 -4.31
CA SER A 199 -0.44 20.30 -3.71
C SER A 199 -1.96 20.43 -3.47
N GLY A 200 -2.76 19.47 -3.94
CA GLY A 200 -4.21 19.51 -3.92
C GLY A 200 -4.82 18.87 -2.68
N GLU A 201 -5.98 19.36 -2.31
CA GLU A 201 -6.69 18.90 -1.11
C GLU A 201 -7.75 17.84 -1.38
N ASN A 202 -8.19 17.69 -2.62
CA ASN A 202 -9.30 16.83 -2.98
C ASN A 202 -8.88 15.74 -3.98
N ILE A 203 -9.37 14.52 -3.75
CA ILE A 203 -9.19 13.40 -4.67
C ILE A 203 -10.07 13.62 -5.92
N ASN A 204 -9.47 13.46 -7.09
CA ASN A 204 -10.20 13.36 -8.35
C ASN A 204 -10.83 11.96 -8.47
N TRP A 205 -12.08 11.84 -8.12
CA TRP A 205 -12.81 10.55 -8.13
C TRP A 205 -12.91 9.93 -9.52
N GLY A 206 -12.97 10.73 -10.57
CA GLY A 206 -12.99 10.21 -11.97
C GLY A 206 -11.65 9.50 -12.31
N GLY A 207 -10.54 10.17 -12.06
CA GLY A 207 -9.20 9.59 -12.20
C GLY A 207 -9.02 8.38 -11.29
N TRP A 208 -9.48 8.48 -10.04
CA TRP A 208 -9.40 7.39 -9.07
C TRP A 208 -10.12 6.12 -9.55
N ILE A 209 -11.37 6.24 -10.04
CA ILE A 209 -12.16 5.12 -10.55
C ILE A 209 -11.48 4.51 -11.79
N LEU A 210 -11.06 5.34 -12.75
CA LEU A 210 -10.37 4.86 -13.96
C LEU A 210 -9.14 4.02 -13.60
N TRP A 211 -8.25 4.57 -12.78
CA TRP A 211 -7.02 3.88 -12.39
C TRP A 211 -7.25 2.70 -11.48
N PHE A 212 -8.32 2.70 -10.70
CA PHE A 212 -8.75 1.52 -9.96
C PHE A 212 -8.98 0.32 -10.90
N PHE A 213 -9.78 0.50 -11.96
CA PHE A 213 -10.05 -0.58 -12.92
C PHE A 213 -8.79 -0.98 -13.69
N LEU A 214 -7.96 -0.03 -14.12
CA LEU A 214 -6.69 -0.32 -14.78
C LEU A 214 -5.75 -1.12 -13.86
N SER A 215 -5.68 -0.76 -12.60
CA SER A 215 -4.86 -1.48 -11.62
C SER A 215 -5.41 -2.87 -11.28
N LEU A 216 -6.75 -3.05 -11.28
CA LEU A 216 -7.35 -4.38 -11.16
C LEU A 216 -7.01 -5.26 -12.37
N ILE A 217 -7.05 -4.73 -13.59
CA ILE A 217 -6.63 -5.45 -14.80
C ILE A 217 -5.16 -5.85 -14.68
N TYR A 218 -4.30 -4.91 -14.27
CA TYR A 218 -2.87 -5.18 -14.05
C TYR A 218 -2.66 -6.29 -13.01
N ALA A 219 -3.31 -6.19 -11.84
CA ALA A 219 -3.22 -7.20 -10.80
C ALA A 219 -3.73 -8.58 -11.27
N SER A 220 -4.84 -8.59 -12.01
CA SER A 220 -5.39 -9.81 -12.59
C SER A 220 -4.43 -10.45 -13.58
N CYS A 221 -3.77 -9.66 -14.44
CA CYS A 221 -2.74 -10.15 -15.37
C CYS A 221 -1.56 -10.78 -14.60
N VAL A 222 -1.09 -10.14 -13.53
CA VAL A 222 0.02 -10.69 -12.71
C VAL A 222 -0.40 -12.01 -12.05
N VAL A 223 -1.60 -12.06 -11.46
CA VAL A 223 -2.13 -13.28 -10.85
C VAL A 223 -2.25 -14.39 -11.89
N LEU A 224 -2.78 -14.08 -13.10
CA LEU A 224 -2.89 -15.06 -14.19
C LEU A 224 -1.52 -15.58 -14.64
N ILE A 225 -0.50 -14.72 -14.72
CA ILE A 225 0.89 -15.13 -15.02
C ILE A 225 1.38 -16.14 -13.99
N VAL A 226 1.22 -15.81 -12.71
CA VAL A 226 1.67 -16.67 -11.59
C VAL A 226 0.91 -17.99 -11.58
N VAL A 227 -0.43 -17.94 -11.60
CA VAL A 227 -1.29 -19.12 -11.56
C VAL A 227 -1.13 -19.94 -12.84
N GLY A 228 -1.03 -19.28 -14.01
CA GLY A 228 -0.85 -19.93 -15.29
C GLY A 228 0.46 -20.69 -15.40
N ALA A 229 1.55 -20.17 -14.81
CA ALA A 229 2.82 -20.89 -14.75
C ALA A 229 2.70 -22.22 -13.97
N PHE A 230 1.94 -22.20 -12.86
CA PHE A 230 1.70 -23.41 -12.05
C PHE A 230 0.65 -24.35 -12.65
N ALA A 231 -0.37 -23.82 -13.34
CA ALA A 231 -1.47 -24.59 -13.89
C ALA A 231 -1.26 -25.08 -15.35
N GLY A 232 -0.12 -24.73 -15.98
CA GLY A 232 0.14 -25.07 -17.39
C GLY A 232 -0.69 -24.26 -18.39
N ILE A 233 -1.32 -23.16 -17.98
CA ILE A 233 -2.12 -22.28 -18.85
C ILE A 233 -1.19 -21.27 -19.54
N VAL A 234 -0.26 -21.79 -20.32
CA VAL A 234 0.82 -21.01 -20.95
C VAL A 234 0.26 -19.89 -21.87
N LEU A 235 -0.81 -20.13 -22.60
CA LEU A 235 -1.34 -19.14 -23.55
C LEU A 235 -1.90 -17.89 -22.85
N LEU A 236 -2.70 -18.06 -21.79
CA LEU A 236 -3.23 -16.95 -21.01
C LEU A 236 -2.12 -16.16 -20.31
N SER A 237 -1.11 -16.86 -19.79
CA SER A 237 0.08 -16.23 -19.19
C SER A 237 0.86 -15.40 -20.21
N ILE A 238 1.02 -15.89 -21.43
CA ILE A 238 1.67 -15.13 -22.52
C ILE A 238 0.87 -13.88 -22.88
N LEU A 239 -0.46 -14.00 -23.04
CA LEU A 239 -1.31 -12.84 -23.34
C LEU A 239 -1.27 -11.79 -22.21
N ALA A 240 -1.31 -12.23 -20.96
CA ALA A 240 -1.18 -11.34 -19.83
C ALA A 240 0.21 -10.67 -19.78
N ALA A 241 1.29 -11.43 -20.04
CA ALA A 241 2.64 -10.90 -20.14
C ALA A 241 2.77 -9.87 -21.27
N VAL A 242 2.20 -10.15 -22.45
CA VAL A 242 2.18 -9.20 -23.58
C VAL A 242 1.44 -7.91 -23.20
N GLY A 243 0.32 -8.02 -22.50
CA GLY A 243 -0.41 -6.84 -21.98
C GLY A 243 0.43 -5.98 -21.04
N LEU A 244 1.13 -6.59 -20.09
CA LEU A 244 2.05 -5.88 -19.17
C LEU A 244 3.24 -5.27 -19.92
N ILE A 245 3.79 -6.00 -20.87
CA ILE A 245 4.87 -5.53 -21.75
C ILE A 245 4.43 -4.32 -22.57
N ALA A 246 3.27 -4.41 -23.22
CA ALA A 246 2.72 -3.31 -24.01
C ALA A 246 2.47 -2.06 -23.14
N TYR A 247 1.87 -2.23 -21.97
CA TYR A 247 1.70 -1.12 -21.01
C TYR A 247 3.04 -0.46 -20.67
N SER A 248 4.04 -1.24 -20.27
CA SER A 248 5.37 -0.72 -19.87
C SER A 248 6.08 -0.04 -21.05
N LEU A 249 5.95 -0.57 -22.28
CA LEU A 249 6.49 0.07 -23.49
C LEU A 249 5.81 1.41 -23.75
N ILE A 250 4.48 1.45 -23.78
CA ILE A 250 3.71 2.68 -23.99
C ILE A 250 4.16 3.73 -22.96
N ARG A 251 4.21 3.37 -21.68
CA ARG A 251 4.62 4.28 -20.61
C ARG A 251 6.09 4.72 -20.71
N THR A 252 6.98 3.90 -21.27
CA THR A 252 8.38 4.27 -21.51
C THR A 252 8.53 5.33 -22.60
N PHE A 253 7.66 5.30 -23.61
CA PHE A 253 7.74 6.21 -24.78
C PHE A 253 6.77 7.39 -24.71
N THR A 254 5.78 7.39 -23.82
CA THR A 254 4.91 8.57 -23.62
C THR A 254 5.63 9.68 -22.83
N PRO A 255 5.46 10.95 -23.20
CA PRO A 255 6.01 12.06 -22.43
C PRO A 255 5.51 12.03 -20.98
N THR A 256 6.36 12.34 -20.02
CA THR A 256 5.93 12.67 -18.67
C THR A 256 5.31 14.05 -18.72
N THR A 257 4.01 14.16 -18.55
CA THR A 257 3.40 15.42 -18.16
C THR A 257 3.77 15.64 -16.69
N GLY A 258 4.90 16.30 -16.47
CA GLY A 258 5.34 16.77 -15.17
C GLY A 258 4.89 18.19 -14.98
#